data_3d9e7f28628678ad8421e8c86aec6379
#
_entry.id   3d9e7f28628678ad8421e8c86aec6379
#
_cell.length_a   1.000
_cell.length_b   1.000
_cell.length_c   1.000
_cell.angle_alpha   90.00
_cell.angle_beta   90.00
_cell.angle_gamma   90.00
#
_symmetry.space_group_name_H-M   'P 1'
#
loop_
_entity.id
_entity.type
_entity.pdbx_description
1 polymer ?
#
loop_
_entity_poly.entity_id
_entity_poly.type
_entity_poly.pdbx_seq_one_letter_code
_entity_poly.pdbx_strand_id
1 'polypeptide(L)'
;MATDPMSVDSSAMEPPAPPTNATDEPKYGGFTRFEIELEFVQSLANPQYLNHLASRKLLTNPAFIAYLDYLHYWSRPPYLKYLTYPGPTLKSLELLQQEKFRQEIISPDLVQALIMEGMRAGVEWHRDG
;
A
#
# COMPACT_ATOMS: atom_id res chain seq x y z
N MET A 1 27.02 3.90 -20.46
CA MET A 1 26.51 3.78 -20.05
C MET A 1 25.80 4.27 -19.56
N ALA A 2 25.63 4.55 -19.75
CA ALA A 2 24.98 4.91 -19.41
C ALA A 2 24.21 5.05 -18.58
N THR A 3 23.51 5.66 -18.76
CA THR A 3 22.71 5.80 -17.83
C THR A 3 22.16 4.61 -17.49
N ASP A 4 22.49 4.26 -16.47
CA ASP A 4 21.97 3.16 -15.85
C ASP A 4 20.52 3.42 -15.64
N PRO A 5 19.62 2.67 -16.24
CA PRO A 5 18.22 2.83 -15.99
C PRO A 5 17.89 2.69 -14.53
N MET A 6 18.70 1.99 -13.76
CA MET A 6 18.45 1.84 -12.36
C MET A 6 18.63 3.12 -11.58
N SER A 7 19.53 3.96 -12.05
CA SER A 7 19.74 5.25 -11.44
C SER A 7 18.49 6.11 -11.55
N VAL A 8 17.86 6.09 -12.73
CA VAL A 8 16.62 6.81 -12.95
C VAL A 8 15.49 6.20 -12.13
N ASP A 9 15.43 4.88 -12.11
CA ASP A 9 14.41 4.18 -11.34
C ASP A 9 14.54 4.46 -9.86
N SER A 10 15.76 4.52 -9.37
CA SER A 10 16.03 4.82 -7.98
C SER A 10 15.47 6.18 -7.60
N SER A 11 15.68 7.16 -8.45
CA SER A 11 15.18 8.48 -8.22
C SER A 11 13.65 8.49 -8.21
N ALA A 12 13.02 7.74 -9.13
CA ALA A 12 11.59 7.65 -9.20
C ALA A 12 10.99 6.94 -7.99
N MET A 13 11.79 6.13 -7.32
CA MET A 13 11.32 5.38 -6.16
C MET A 13 11.59 6.09 -4.84
N GLU A 14 12.00 7.32 -4.87
CA GLU A 14 12.13 8.09 -3.64
C GLU A 14 10.77 8.52 -3.15
N PRO A 15 10.49 8.38 -1.83
CA PRO A 15 9.20 8.79 -1.31
C PRO A 15 8.93 10.28 -1.53
N PRO A 16 7.71 10.63 -1.89
CA PRO A 16 7.35 12.03 -2.06
C PRO A 16 7.30 12.74 -0.71
N ALA A 17 7.61 14.02 -0.70
CA ALA A 17 7.52 14.81 0.51
C ALA A 17 6.06 14.99 0.91
N PRO A 18 5.76 15.04 2.24
CA PRO A 18 4.41 15.35 2.69
C PRO A 18 3.96 16.71 2.18
N PRO A 19 2.65 16.98 2.20
CA PRO A 19 2.15 18.24 1.68
C PRO A 19 2.71 19.43 2.42
N THR A 20 3.02 20.48 1.68
CA THR A 20 3.49 21.74 2.23
C THR A 20 2.64 22.83 1.60
N ASN A 21 2.89 24.06 2.00
CA ASN A 21 2.20 25.20 1.39
C ASN A 21 2.74 25.55 0.02
N ALA A 22 3.79 24.87 -0.41
CA ALA A 22 4.33 25.09 -1.75
C ALA A 22 3.35 24.63 -2.80
N THR A 23 3.20 25.43 -3.85
CA THR A 23 2.21 25.14 -4.88
C THR A 23 2.85 24.63 -6.16
N ASP A 24 4.16 24.42 -6.16
CA ASP A 24 4.89 24.08 -7.38
C ASP A 24 5.04 22.58 -7.61
N GLU A 25 4.42 21.76 -6.79
CA GLU A 25 4.54 20.33 -6.97
C GLU A 25 3.78 19.86 -8.20
N PRO A 26 4.36 18.93 -8.98
CA PRO A 26 3.64 18.35 -10.11
C PRO A 26 2.38 17.65 -9.63
N LYS A 27 1.33 17.76 -10.42
CA LYS A 27 0.07 17.11 -10.11
C LYS A 27 -0.36 16.20 -11.24
N TYR A 28 -1.00 15.12 -10.87
CA TYR A 28 -1.48 14.12 -11.82
C TYR A 28 -2.99 14.01 -11.63
N GLY A 29 -3.73 14.53 -12.59
CA GLY A 29 -5.18 14.56 -12.46
C GLY A 29 -5.65 15.40 -11.29
N GLY A 30 -4.89 16.43 -10.92
CA GLY A 30 -5.25 17.30 -9.80
C GLY A 30 -4.68 16.89 -8.46
N PHE A 31 -3.93 15.78 -8.40
CA PHE A 31 -3.41 15.26 -7.15
C PHE A 31 -1.89 15.18 -7.20
N THR A 32 -1.24 15.44 -6.06
CA THR A 32 0.20 15.25 -5.96
C THR A 32 0.51 13.77 -5.85
N ARG A 33 1.76 13.41 -6.10
CA ARG A 33 2.19 12.02 -5.96
C ARG A 33 1.98 11.52 -4.52
N PHE A 34 2.22 12.39 -3.53
CA PHE A 34 1.98 12.04 -2.14
C PHE A 34 0.52 11.62 -1.92
N GLU A 35 -0.41 12.42 -2.45
CA GLU A 35 -1.83 12.14 -2.29
C GLU A 35 -2.24 10.85 -2.98
N ILE A 36 -1.69 10.60 -4.16
CA ILE A 36 -2.01 9.39 -4.92
C ILE A 36 -1.52 8.16 -4.16
N GLU A 37 -0.29 8.20 -3.65
CA GLU A 37 0.26 7.06 -2.93
C GLU A 37 -0.44 6.84 -1.59
N LEU A 38 -0.84 7.91 -0.92
CA LEU A 38 -1.61 7.78 0.30
C LEU A 38 -2.93 7.07 0.07
N GLU A 39 -3.68 7.50 -0.95
CA GLU A 39 -4.94 6.85 -1.29
C GLU A 39 -4.73 5.38 -1.62
N PHE A 40 -3.72 5.10 -2.43
CA PHE A 40 -3.48 3.73 -2.83
C PHE A 40 -3.11 2.85 -1.65
N VAL A 41 -2.16 3.30 -0.81
CA VAL A 41 -1.71 2.47 0.30
C VAL A 41 -2.84 2.21 1.29
N GLN A 42 -3.70 3.20 1.50
CA GLN A 42 -4.83 3.00 2.40
C GLN A 42 -5.84 2.00 1.87
N SER A 43 -6.00 1.93 0.55
CA SER A 43 -6.92 0.95 -0.04
C SER A 43 -6.47 -0.48 0.21
N LEU A 44 -5.18 -0.70 0.49
CA LEU A 44 -4.66 -2.03 0.73
C LEU A 44 -5.15 -2.63 2.06
N ALA A 45 -5.71 -1.81 2.93
CA ALA A 45 -6.29 -2.33 4.17
C ALA A 45 -7.57 -3.12 3.91
N ASN A 46 -8.14 -3.02 2.72
CA ASN A 46 -9.37 -3.71 2.36
C ASN A 46 -9.06 -5.02 1.66
N PRO A 47 -9.37 -6.18 2.27
CA PRO A 47 -9.08 -7.47 1.65
C PRO A 47 -9.76 -7.67 0.29
N GLN A 48 -10.91 -7.08 0.08
CA GLN A 48 -11.59 -7.19 -1.21
C GLN A 48 -10.80 -6.49 -2.31
N TYR A 49 -10.12 -5.39 -1.97
CA TYR A 49 -9.29 -4.72 -2.93
C TYR A 49 -8.05 -5.55 -3.26
N LEU A 50 -7.50 -6.25 -2.27
CA LEU A 50 -6.37 -7.15 -2.52
C LEU A 50 -6.78 -8.27 -3.48
N ASN A 51 -7.98 -8.80 -3.29
CA ASN A 51 -8.52 -9.80 -4.21
C ASN A 51 -8.67 -9.23 -5.62
N HIS A 52 -9.12 -7.99 -5.72
CA HIS A 52 -9.25 -7.32 -7.01
C HIS A 52 -7.89 -7.22 -7.70
N LEU A 53 -6.85 -6.82 -6.97
CA LEU A 53 -5.50 -6.74 -7.54
C LEU A 53 -5.03 -8.10 -8.04
N ALA A 54 -5.34 -9.17 -7.29
CA ALA A 54 -4.97 -10.51 -7.70
C ALA A 54 -5.72 -10.91 -8.97
N SER A 55 -7.02 -10.59 -9.04
CA SER A 55 -7.82 -10.95 -10.21
C SER A 55 -7.36 -10.22 -11.47
N ARG A 56 -6.75 -9.05 -11.32
CA ARG A 56 -6.18 -8.30 -12.43
C ARG A 56 -4.75 -8.73 -12.72
N LYS A 57 -4.27 -9.78 -12.05
CA LYS A 57 -2.92 -10.34 -12.24
C LYS A 57 -1.80 -9.35 -11.92
N LEU A 58 -2.11 -8.35 -11.12
CA LEU A 58 -1.09 -7.39 -10.70
C LEU A 58 -0.13 -7.99 -9.68
N LEU A 59 -0.61 -8.94 -8.88
CA LEU A 59 0.22 -9.52 -7.83
C LEU A 59 1.23 -10.55 -8.36
N THR A 60 1.24 -10.80 -9.67
CA THR A 60 2.28 -11.61 -10.30
C THR A 60 3.23 -10.76 -11.14
N ASN A 61 3.03 -9.45 -11.18
CA ASN A 61 3.85 -8.54 -11.94
C ASN A 61 5.04 -8.07 -11.10
N PRO A 62 6.30 -8.36 -11.51
CA PRO A 62 7.45 -8.02 -10.68
C PRO A 62 7.57 -6.52 -10.38
N ALA A 63 7.24 -5.67 -11.34
CA ALA A 63 7.32 -4.24 -11.12
C ALA A 63 6.31 -3.79 -10.07
N PHE A 64 5.11 -4.36 -10.10
CA PHE A 64 4.10 -4.02 -9.12
C PHE A 64 4.49 -4.52 -7.72
N ILE A 65 5.07 -5.72 -7.66
CA ILE A 65 5.54 -6.27 -6.38
C ILE A 65 6.65 -5.38 -5.79
N ALA A 66 7.54 -4.90 -6.64
CA ALA A 66 8.59 -3.98 -6.19
C ALA A 66 7.99 -2.67 -5.69
N TYR A 67 6.93 -2.19 -6.32
CA TYR A 67 6.25 -1.00 -5.88
C TYR A 67 5.63 -1.20 -4.49
N LEU A 68 5.05 -2.37 -4.25
CA LEU A 68 4.49 -2.67 -2.94
C LEU A 68 5.56 -2.67 -1.86
N ASP A 69 6.75 -3.17 -2.18
CA ASP A 69 7.87 -3.13 -1.24
C ASP A 69 8.28 -1.70 -0.95
N TYR A 70 8.36 -0.88 -1.98
CA TYR A 70 8.68 0.53 -1.85
C TYR A 70 7.72 1.24 -0.88
N LEU A 71 6.45 0.87 -0.90
CA LEU A 71 5.44 1.53 -0.08
C LEU A 71 5.62 1.32 1.42
N HIS A 72 6.57 0.49 1.84
CA HIS A 72 6.86 0.32 3.25
C HIS A 72 7.35 1.61 3.92
N TYR A 73 7.69 2.64 3.14
CA TYR A 73 8.08 3.91 3.73
C TYR A 73 6.93 4.50 4.57
N TRP A 74 5.68 4.06 4.33
CA TRP A 74 4.53 4.54 5.08
C TRP A 74 4.55 4.08 6.53
N SER A 75 5.45 3.16 6.90
CA SER A 75 5.59 2.73 8.28
C SER A 75 6.46 3.67 9.11
N ARG A 76 7.04 4.69 8.50
CA ARG A 76 7.99 5.58 9.16
C ARG A 76 7.48 7.01 9.22
N PRO A 77 7.96 7.79 10.22
CA PRO A 77 7.64 9.22 10.22
C PRO A 77 8.27 9.90 9.00
N PRO A 78 7.68 10.96 8.49
CA PRO A 78 6.44 11.58 8.93
C PRO A 78 5.19 10.98 8.29
N TYR A 79 5.32 9.87 7.56
CA TYR A 79 4.24 9.32 6.75
C TYR A 79 3.19 8.59 7.56
N LEU A 80 3.61 7.87 8.59
CA LEU A 80 2.73 7.00 9.35
C LEU A 80 1.50 7.73 9.89
N LYS A 81 1.66 8.96 10.31
CA LYS A 81 0.55 9.70 10.92
C LYS A 81 -0.59 10.00 9.95
N TYR A 82 -0.35 9.88 8.65
CA TYR A 82 -1.41 10.14 7.66
C TYR A 82 -2.31 8.94 7.42
N LEU A 83 -1.92 7.76 7.90
CA LEU A 83 -2.73 6.56 7.70
C LEU A 83 -3.90 6.53 8.66
N THR A 84 -5.10 6.33 8.12
CA THR A 84 -6.31 6.21 8.94
C THR A 84 -6.32 4.92 9.74
N TYR A 85 -5.87 3.84 9.11
CA TYR A 85 -5.82 2.53 9.74
C TYR A 85 -4.42 1.94 9.60
N PRO A 86 -3.46 2.43 10.40
CA PRO A 86 -2.07 2.02 10.22
C PRO A 86 -1.84 0.52 10.43
N GLY A 87 -2.48 -0.07 11.44
CA GLY A 87 -2.31 -1.50 11.70
C GLY A 87 -2.68 -2.37 10.51
N PRO A 88 -3.93 -2.32 10.06
CA PRO A 88 -4.34 -3.12 8.90
C PRO A 88 -3.57 -2.79 7.64
N THR A 89 -3.27 -1.52 7.39
CA THR A 89 -2.54 -1.11 6.20
C THR A 89 -1.15 -1.73 6.17
N LEU A 90 -0.42 -1.60 7.28
CA LEU A 90 0.95 -2.11 7.33
C LEU A 90 0.98 -3.64 7.32
N LYS A 91 -0.02 -4.27 7.94
CA LYS A 91 -0.12 -5.73 7.87
C LYS A 91 -0.31 -6.21 6.44
N SER A 92 -1.17 -5.51 5.69
CA SER A 92 -1.37 -5.87 4.27
C SER A 92 -0.09 -5.74 3.48
N LEU A 93 0.67 -4.67 3.70
CA LEU A 93 1.94 -4.50 3.01
C LEU A 93 2.90 -5.64 3.30
N GLU A 94 2.94 -6.09 4.56
CA GLU A 94 3.79 -7.21 4.94
C GLU A 94 3.35 -8.50 4.28
N LEU A 95 2.04 -8.77 4.31
CA LEU A 95 1.51 -9.99 3.71
C LEU A 95 1.76 -10.02 2.20
N LEU A 96 1.67 -8.87 1.56
CA LEU A 96 1.88 -8.79 0.11
C LEU A 96 3.32 -9.06 -0.30
N GLN A 97 4.26 -9.06 0.64
CA GLN A 97 5.64 -9.45 0.33
C GLN A 97 5.82 -10.96 0.29
N GLN A 98 4.84 -11.70 0.74
CA GLN A 98 4.92 -13.15 0.75
C GLN A 98 4.26 -13.72 -0.49
N GLU A 99 5.02 -14.49 -1.26
CA GLU A 99 4.50 -15.05 -2.51
C GLU A 99 3.28 -15.92 -2.27
N LYS A 100 3.30 -16.71 -1.20
CA LYS A 100 2.17 -17.56 -0.90
C LYS A 100 0.90 -16.76 -0.68
N PHE A 101 1.00 -15.64 0.04
CA PHE A 101 -0.16 -14.79 0.26
C PHE A 101 -0.68 -14.22 -1.06
N ARG A 102 0.24 -13.77 -1.91
CA ARG A 102 -0.16 -13.21 -3.22
C ARG A 102 -0.89 -14.22 -4.08
N GLN A 103 -0.51 -15.50 -3.96
CA GLN A 103 -1.17 -16.57 -4.70
C GLN A 103 -2.53 -16.93 -4.12
N GLU A 104 -2.66 -16.85 -2.80
CA GLU A 104 -3.87 -17.31 -2.13
C GLU A 104 -4.97 -16.26 -2.03
N ILE A 105 -4.63 -14.98 -2.15
CA ILE A 105 -5.63 -13.93 -1.93
C ILE A 105 -6.69 -13.87 -3.04
N ILE A 106 -6.49 -14.66 -4.11
CA ILE A 106 -7.53 -14.80 -5.12
C ILE A 106 -8.72 -15.59 -4.58
N SER A 107 -8.52 -16.35 -3.50
CA SER A 107 -9.56 -17.19 -2.92
C SER A 107 -10.57 -16.35 -2.13
N PRO A 108 -11.87 -16.47 -2.42
CA PRO A 108 -12.88 -15.77 -1.62
C PRO A 108 -12.87 -16.18 -0.16
N ASP A 109 -12.46 -17.41 0.13
CA ASP A 109 -12.42 -17.88 1.52
C ASP A 109 -11.39 -17.12 2.33
N LEU A 110 -10.22 -16.85 1.75
CA LEU A 110 -9.21 -16.07 2.44
C LEU A 110 -9.68 -14.62 2.62
N VAL A 111 -10.31 -14.05 1.62
CA VAL A 111 -10.86 -12.70 1.71
C VAL A 111 -11.83 -12.63 2.88
N GLN A 112 -12.75 -13.59 2.98
CA GLN A 112 -13.74 -13.60 4.05
C GLN A 112 -13.08 -13.73 5.42
N ALA A 113 -12.07 -14.59 5.51
CA ALA A 113 -11.35 -14.77 6.77
C ALA A 113 -10.70 -13.49 7.23
N LEU A 114 -10.10 -12.76 6.29
CA LEU A 114 -9.45 -11.49 6.62
C LEU A 114 -10.46 -10.42 7.04
N ILE A 115 -11.61 -10.39 6.40
CA ILE A 115 -12.66 -9.46 6.76
C ILE A 115 -13.15 -9.74 8.17
N MET A 116 -13.40 -11.01 8.49
CA MET A 116 -13.88 -11.39 9.80
C MET A 116 -12.85 -11.09 10.89
N GLU A 117 -11.57 -11.32 10.58
CA GLU A 117 -10.52 -11.01 11.53
C GLU A 117 -10.43 -9.52 11.80
N GLY A 118 -10.57 -8.72 10.76
CA GLY A 118 -10.54 -7.27 10.92
C GLY A 118 -11.71 -6.75 11.76
N MET A 119 -12.90 -7.32 11.55
CA MET A 119 -14.05 -6.92 12.32
C MET A 119 -13.89 -7.29 13.79
N ARG A 120 -13.35 -8.48 14.07
CA ARG A 120 -13.12 -8.90 15.44
C ARG A 120 -12.08 -8.01 16.13
N ALA A 121 -11.01 -7.70 15.45
CA ALA A 121 -9.98 -6.82 15.99
C ALA A 121 -10.55 -5.44 16.31
N GLY A 122 -11.42 -4.93 15.43
CA GLY A 122 -12.06 -3.66 15.65
C GLY A 122 -12.94 -3.64 16.88
N VAL A 123 -13.70 -4.71 17.07
CA VAL A 123 -14.56 -4.82 18.25
C VAL A 123 -13.73 -4.88 19.53
N GLU A 124 -12.67 -5.67 19.52
CA GLU A 124 -11.82 -5.80 20.69
C GLU A 124 -11.14 -4.47 21.02
N TRP A 125 -10.72 -3.74 20.00
CA TRP A 125 -10.12 -2.44 20.21
C TRP A 125 -11.07 -1.46 20.90
N HIS A 126 -12.32 -1.44 20.44
CA HIS A 126 -13.32 -0.57 21.04
C HIS A 126 -13.69 -1.00 22.44
N ARG A 127 -13.66 -2.29 22.70
CA ARG A 127 -13.98 -2.80 24.02
C ARG A 127 -12.94 -2.43 25.07
N ASP A 128 -11.69 -2.44 24.65
CA ASP A 128 -10.59 -2.12 25.56
C ASP A 128 -10.38 -0.62 25.73
N GLY A 129 -10.90 0.15 24.81
CA GLY A 129 -10.79 1.58 24.88
C GLY A 129 -11.95 2.19 25.63
#